data_cc106c08834f8577039ee34bac62dcf2
#
_entry.id   cc106c08834f8577039ee34bac62dcf2
#
_cell.length_a   1.000
_cell.length_b   1.000
_cell.length_c   1.000
_cell.angle_alpha   90.00
_cell.angle_beta   90.00
_cell.angle_gamma   90.00
#
_symmetry.space_group_name_H-M   'P 1'
#
loop_
_entity.id
_entity.type
_entity.pdbx_description
1 polymer ?
#
loop_
_entity_poly.entity_id
_entity_poly.type
_entity_poly.pdbx_seq_one_letter_code
_entity_poly.pdbx_strand_id
1 'polypeptide(L)'
;MMNKERLQLLAHKTMNIYQVEMRQLPQSSELITELPVETETLNQYETKIVVKDENLLYRIFKVPEDKKLGVMSFASPVSIGGNFQYGVNAQEQTICRNSFLYPELKKYRRTYYYHNIQNPNNFLFSPYLIYASDIKFIR
;
A
#
# COMPACT_ATOMS: atom_id res chain seq x y z
N MET A 1 -11.84 -20.24 -2.45
CA MET A 1 -10.50 -19.62 -2.19
C MET A 1 -9.75 -19.57 -3.52
N MET A 2 -9.18 -18.43 -3.92
CA MET A 2 -8.37 -18.39 -5.14
C MET A 2 -7.10 -19.23 -4.95
N ASN A 3 -6.73 -20.06 -5.96
CA ASN A 3 -5.52 -20.84 -5.85
C ASN A 3 -4.28 -19.95 -6.07
N LYS A 4 -3.11 -20.45 -5.66
CA LYS A 4 -1.83 -19.75 -5.71
C LYS A 4 -1.45 -19.30 -7.13
N GLU A 5 -1.66 -20.14 -8.12
CA GLU A 5 -1.34 -19.87 -9.53
C GLU A 5 -2.15 -18.70 -10.08
N ARG A 6 -3.45 -18.66 -9.75
CA ARG A 6 -4.31 -17.53 -10.16
C ARG A 6 -3.87 -16.21 -9.55
N LEU A 7 -3.43 -16.23 -8.28
CA LEU A 7 -2.90 -15.04 -7.60
C LEU A 7 -1.60 -14.55 -8.25
N GLN A 8 -0.72 -15.47 -8.63
CA GLN A 8 0.50 -15.15 -9.37
C GLN A 8 0.19 -14.55 -10.74
N LEU A 9 -0.74 -15.14 -11.48
CA LEU A 9 -1.17 -14.62 -12.78
C LEU A 9 -1.71 -13.20 -12.67
N LEU A 10 -2.54 -12.91 -11.66
CA LEU A 10 -3.06 -11.57 -11.41
C LEU A 10 -1.93 -10.57 -11.11
N ALA A 11 -0.96 -10.96 -10.29
CA ALA A 11 0.18 -10.12 -10.00
C ALA A 11 0.98 -9.77 -11.27
N HIS A 12 1.25 -10.75 -12.14
CA HIS A 12 1.90 -10.51 -13.43
C HIS A 12 1.09 -9.59 -14.34
N LYS A 13 -0.23 -9.81 -14.45
CA LYS A 13 -1.10 -8.95 -15.24
C LYS A 13 -1.07 -7.50 -14.75
N THR A 14 -1.16 -7.28 -13.44
CA THR A 14 -1.08 -5.95 -12.84
C THR A 14 0.24 -5.26 -13.21
N MET A 15 1.36 -5.97 -13.09
CA MET A 15 2.66 -5.41 -13.42
C MET A 15 2.83 -5.12 -14.92
N ASN A 16 2.25 -5.94 -15.79
CA ASN A 16 2.25 -5.69 -17.23
C ASN A 16 1.43 -4.44 -17.59
N ILE A 17 0.24 -4.27 -17.00
CA ILE A 17 -0.57 -3.07 -17.19
C ILE A 17 0.19 -1.83 -16.71
N TYR A 18 0.81 -1.90 -15.53
CA TYR A 18 1.64 -0.82 -15.02
C TYR A 18 2.74 -0.41 -16.03
N GLN A 19 3.45 -1.35 -16.65
CA GLN A 19 4.51 -1.05 -17.62
C GLN A 19 4.00 -0.25 -18.83
N VAL A 20 2.75 -0.47 -19.23
CA VAL A 20 2.12 0.27 -20.33
C VAL A 20 1.73 1.69 -19.89
N GLU A 21 1.21 1.84 -18.69
CA GLU A 21 0.62 3.09 -18.20
C GLU A 21 1.60 3.99 -17.43
N MET A 22 2.74 3.49 -16.99
CA MET A 22 3.62 4.13 -15.99
C MET A 22 4.02 5.57 -16.30
N ARG A 23 4.08 5.96 -17.59
CA ARG A 23 4.48 7.31 -18.01
C ARG A 23 3.38 8.36 -17.81
N GLN A 24 2.14 7.94 -17.60
CA GLN A 24 0.97 8.82 -17.51
C GLN A 24 0.38 8.86 -16.09
N LEU A 25 0.99 8.14 -15.16
CA LEU A 25 0.47 8.02 -13.81
C LEU A 25 0.91 9.21 -12.95
N PRO A 26 -0.01 9.86 -12.23
CA PRO A 26 0.30 10.95 -11.32
C PRO A 26 0.88 10.46 -9.99
N GLN A 27 0.92 9.15 -9.76
CA GLN A 27 1.28 8.56 -8.47
C GLN A 27 2.70 8.94 -8.03
N SER A 28 2.82 9.19 -6.74
CA SER A 28 4.10 9.49 -6.09
C SER A 28 4.17 8.84 -4.72
N SER A 29 5.37 8.89 -4.13
CA SER A 29 5.55 8.36 -2.78
C SER A 29 6.72 9.05 -2.09
N GLU A 30 6.68 9.05 -0.77
CA GLU A 30 7.73 9.58 0.08
C GLU A 30 8.00 8.67 1.29
N LEU A 31 9.22 8.71 1.79
CA LEU A 31 9.62 8.02 3.01
C LEU A 31 9.63 9.04 4.16
N ILE A 32 8.73 8.86 5.10
CA ILE A 32 8.65 9.64 6.32
C ILE A 32 9.49 8.94 7.39
N THR A 33 10.56 9.58 7.82
CA THR A 33 11.51 9.04 8.83
C THR A 33 11.32 9.64 10.21
N GLU A 34 10.63 10.76 10.29
CA GLU A 34 10.32 11.47 11.53
C GLU A 34 8.81 11.69 11.61
N LEU A 35 8.23 11.39 12.76
CA LEU A 35 6.81 11.69 12.97
C LEU A 35 6.62 13.20 12.94
N PRO A 36 5.57 13.70 12.29
CA PRO A 36 5.25 15.12 12.33
C PRO A 36 5.02 15.54 13.79
N VAL A 37 5.55 16.70 14.15
CA VAL A 37 5.25 17.31 15.45
C VAL A 37 3.75 17.52 15.53
N GLU A 38 3.11 17.06 16.61
CA GLU A 38 1.70 17.31 16.85
C GLU A 38 1.43 18.82 16.80
N THR A 39 0.78 19.25 15.75
CA THR A 39 0.20 20.60 15.71
C THR A 39 -1.16 20.51 16.41
N GLU A 40 -1.47 21.47 17.27
CA GLU A 40 -2.81 21.59 17.83
C GLU A 40 -3.83 21.63 16.69
N THR A 41 -4.42 20.48 16.39
CA THR A 41 -5.53 20.44 15.44
C THR A 41 -6.76 20.98 16.15
N LEU A 42 -7.15 22.19 15.78
CA LEU A 42 -8.48 22.65 16.11
C LEU A 42 -9.46 21.57 15.61
N ASN A 43 -10.28 21.05 16.53
CA ASN A 43 -11.34 20.06 16.25
C ASN A 43 -12.38 20.66 15.29
N GLN A 44 -12.03 20.77 14.01
CA GLN A 44 -12.89 21.35 12.96
C GLN A 44 -13.79 20.30 12.29
N TYR A 45 -13.57 19.01 12.60
CA TYR A 45 -14.26 17.93 11.92
C TYR A 45 -14.92 16.97 12.90
N GLU A 46 -16.16 16.62 12.61
CA GLU A 46 -16.85 15.53 13.29
C GLU A 46 -16.37 14.19 12.70
N THR A 47 -15.66 13.40 13.50
CA THR A 47 -15.15 12.09 13.08
C THR A 47 -16.21 11.01 13.31
N LYS A 48 -16.63 10.33 12.24
CA LYS A 48 -17.52 9.18 12.32
C LYS A 48 -16.72 7.88 12.16
N ILE A 49 -16.75 7.02 13.15
CA ILE A 49 -16.14 5.69 13.13
C ILE A 49 -17.21 4.67 12.76
N VAL A 50 -16.94 3.84 11.76
CA VAL A 50 -17.84 2.78 11.30
C VAL A 50 -17.03 1.49 11.11
N VAL A 51 -17.47 0.42 11.78
CA VAL A 51 -16.89 -0.92 11.62
C VAL A 51 -17.82 -1.75 10.72
N LYS A 52 -17.26 -2.40 9.71
CA LYS A 52 -18.00 -3.23 8.77
C LYS A 52 -17.22 -4.48 8.42
N ASP A 53 -17.93 -5.61 8.28
CA ASP A 53 -17.40 -6.84 7.71
C ASP A 53 -17.57 -6.79 6.18
N GLU A 54 -16.59 -6.20 5.50
CA GLU A 54 -16.61 -6.08 4.04
C GLU A 54 -15.21 -6.23 3.43
N ASN A 55 -15.20 -6.63 2.16
CA ASN A 55 -13.97 -6.72 1.39
C ASN A 55 -13.38 -5.32 1.14
N LEU A 56 -12.06 -5.16 1.38
CA LEU A 56 -11.35 -3.90 1.22
C LEU A 56 -11.50 -3.30 -0.18
N LEU A 57 -11.31 -4.10 -1.23
CA LEU A 57 -11.40 -3.62 -2.62
C LEU A 57 -12.83 -3.15 -2.95
N TYR A 58 -13.84 -3.88 -2.47
CA TYR A 58 -15.23 -3.48 -2.64
C TYR A 58 -15.48 -2.11 -2.00
N ARG A 59 -14.91 -1.85 -0.80
CA ARG A 59 -15.01 -0.55 -0.15
C ARG A 59 -14.29 0.53 -0.94
N ILE A 60 -13.05 0.29 -1.39
CA ILE A 60 -12.27 1.24 -2.19
C ILE A 60 -13.06 1.67 -3.44
N PHE A 61 -13.60 0.72 -4.19
CA PHE A 61 -14.34 1.02 -5.42
C PHE A 61 -15.74 1.62 -5.22
N LYS A 62 -16.22 1.67 -3.98
CA LYS A 62 -17.47 2.35 -3.62
C LYS A 62 -17.31 3.79 -3.18
N VAL A 63 -16.09 4.23 -2.91
CA VAL A 63 -15.86 5.64 -2.54
C VAL A 63 -16.10 6.50 -3.79
N PRO A 64 -16.92 7.55 -3.69
CA PRO A 64 -17.12 8.50 -4.80
C PRO A 64 -15.81 9.15 -5.23
N GLU A 65 -15.64 9.40 -6.53
CA GLU A 65 -14.41 9.97 -7.11
C GLU A 65 -14.07 11.36 -6.58
N ASP A 66 -15.06 12.13 -6.12
CA ASP A 66 -14.89 13.46 -5.51
C ASP A 66 -14.36 13.39 -4.05
N LYS A 67 -14.24 12.20 -3.48
CA LYS A 67 -13.78 12.00 -2.09
C LYS A 67 -12.34 11.53 -2.05
N LYS A 68 -11.58 12.10 -1.11
CA LYS A 68 -10.25 11.61 -0.79
C LYS A 68 -10.35 10.34 0.05
N LEU A 69 -9.60 9.31 -0.34
CA LEU A 69 -9.54 8.03 0.35
C LEU A 69 -8.13 7.75 0.82
N GLY A 70 -7.94 7.57 2.13
CA GLY A 70 -6.73 7.00 2.70
C GLY A 70 -6.92 5.51 2.98
N VAL A 71 -5.94 4.71 2.64
CA VAL A 71 -5.93 3.26 2.91
C VAL A 71 -4.69 2.91 3.72
N MET A 72 -4.89 2.39 4.93
CA MET A 72 -3.80 1.86 5.74
C MET A 72 -3.42 0.47 5.26
N SER A 73 -2.16 0.26 4.91
CA SER A 73 -1.64 -1.05 4.55
C SER A 73 -0.88 -1.66 5.73
N PHE A 74 -1.29 -2.85 6.15
CA PHE A 74 -0.58 -3.67 7.15
C PHE A 74 0.59 -4.39 6.47
N ALA A 75 1.59 -3.60 6.06
CA ALA A 75 2.66 -4.01 5.20
C ALA A 75 3.79 -4.77 5.93
N SER A 76 4.47 -5.65 5.20
CA SER A 76 5.70 -6.24 5.67
C SER A 76 6.80 -5.16 5.75
N PRO A 77 7.51 -5.04 6.88
CA PRO A 77 8.62 -4.08 7.00
C PRO A 77 9.89 -4.54 6.28
N VAL A 78 9.96 -5.80 5.82
CA VAL A 78 11.17 -6.41 5.24
C VAL A 78 10.98 -6.98 3.84
N SER A 79 9.72 -7.13 3.39
CA SER A 79 9.40 -7.72 2.08
C SER A 79 8.51 -6.78 1.27
N ILE A 80 9.03 -6.27 0.16
CA ILE A 80 8.30 -5.33 -0.70
C ILE A 80 7.00 -5.97 -1.22
N GLY A 81 5.85 -5.37 -0.87
CA GLY A 81 4.54 -5.88 -1.27
C GLY A 81 4.23 -7.26 -0.69
N GLY A 82 4.90 -7.66 0.41
CA GLY A 82 4.66 -8.93 1.10
C GLY A 82 4.79 -10.16 0.21
N ASN A 83 5.64 -10.11 -0.81
CA ASN A 83 5.81 -11.22 -1.76
C ASN A 83 4.53 -11.56 -2.58
N PHE A 84 3.72 -10.56 -2.91
CA PHE A 84 2.45 -10.76 -3.63
C PHE A 84 2.60 -11.50 -4.97
N GLN A 85 3.75 -11.40 -5.61
CA GLN A 85 4.07 -12.08 -6.88
C GLN A 85 4.13 -13.61 -6.74
N TYR A 86 4.34 -14.10 -5.54
CA TYR A 86 4.41 -15.55 -5.27
C TYR A 86 3.09 -16.18 -4.82
N GLY A 87 1.99 -15.43 -4.97
CA GLY A 87 0.66 -15.92 -4.64
C GLY A 87 0.33 -15.96 -3.14
N VAL A 88 1.05 -15.19 -2.34
CA VAL A 88 0.67 -14.94 -0.94
C VAL A 88 -0.62 -14.11 -0.91
N ASN A 89 -1.51 -14.39 0.04
CA ASN A 89 -2.81 -13.75 0.11
C ASN A 89 -3.10 -13.18 1.51
N ALA A 90 -2.81 -11.89 1.67
CA ALA A 90 -3.19 -11.08 2.82
C ALA A 90 -3.53 -9.67 2.32
N GLN A 91 -3.73 -8.70 3.21
CA GLN A 91 -4.19 -7.36 2.86
C GLN A 91 -3.22 -6.64 1.91
N GLU A 92 -1.93 -6.52 2.27
CA GLU A 92 -0.91 -5.87 1.46
C GLU A 92 -0.82 -6.49 0.05
N GLN A 93 -0.78 -7.83 -0.02
CA GLN A 93 -0.70 -8.53 -1.29
C GLN A 93 -1.96 -8.30 -2.15
N THR A 94 -3.13 -8.21 -1.53
CA THR A 94 -4.38 -7.89 -2.22
C THR A 94 -4.34 -6.47 -2.78
N ILE A 95 -3.85 -5.48 -2.03
CA ILE A 95 -3.66 -4.12 -2.51
C ILE A 95 -2.68 -4.11 -3.69
N CYS A 96 -1.48 -4.71 -3.55
CA CYS A 96 -0.47 -4.74 -4.60
C CYS A 96 -0.93 -5.46 -5.89
N ARG A 97 -1.79 -6.48 -5.79
CA ARG A 97 -2.34 -7.17 -6.96
C ARG A 97 -3.41 -6.36 -7.71
N ASN A 98 -4.03 -5.41 -7.05
CA ASN A 98 -5.15 -4.66 -7.61
C ASN A 98 -4.85 -3.15 -7.72
N SER A 99 -3.58 -2.76 -7.61
CA SER A 99 -3.15 -1.37 -7.74
C SER A 99 -1.70 -1.28 -8.22
N PHE A 100 -1.28 -0.06 -8.52
CA PHE A 100 0.11 0.23 -8.87
C PHE A 100 0.96 0.68 -7.66
N LEU A 101 0.63 0.17 -6.47
CA LEU A 101 1.37 0.47 -5.24
C LEU A 101 2.79 -0.13 -5.25
N TYR A 102 2.96 -1.36 -5.74
CA TYR A 102 4.25 -2.07 -5.68
C TYR A 102 5.43 -1.30 -6.30
N PRO A 103 5.31 -0.66 -7.47
CA PRO A 103 6.36 0.18 -8.04
C PRO A 103 6.80 1.32 -7.11
N GLU A 104 5.87 1.92 -6.39
CA GLU A 104 6.17 2.98 -5.42
C GLU A 104 6.95 2.42 -4.24
N LEU A 105 6.50 1.31 -3.65
CA LEU A 105 7.22 0.65 -2.56
C LEU A 105 8.64 0.24 -2.97
N LYS A 106 8.84 -0.15 -4.21
CA LYS A 106 10.13 -0.60 -4.75
C LYS A 106 11.20 0.49 -4.75
N LYS A 107 10.81 1.77 -4.80
CA LYS A 107 11.73 2.92 -4.70
C LYS A 107 12.51 2.91 -3.37
N TYR A 108 11.89 2.39 -2.30
CA TYR A 108 12.44 2.38 -0.93
C TYR A 108 13.12 1.06 -0.55
N ARG A 109 13.50 0.25 -1.55
CA ARG A 109 14.16 -1.05 -1.31
C ARG A 109 15.36 -0.93 -0.37
N ARG A 110 16.21 0.10 -0.53
CA ARG A 110 17.41 0.32 0.28
C ARG A 110 17.11 1.07 1.56
N THR A 111 16.36 2.16 1.48
CA THR A 111 16.17 3.12 2.55
C THR A 111 15.16 2.69 3.61
N TYR A 112 14.21 1.81 3.26
CA TYR A 112 13.22 1.26 4.17
C TYR A 112 13.42 -0.24 4.41
N TYR A 113 13.24 -1.07 3.38
CA TYR A 113 13.23 -2.53 3.55
C TYR A 113 14.60 -3.08 3.99
N TYR A 114 15.68 -2.70 3.31
CA TYR A 114 17.01 -3.15 3.67
C TYR A 114 17.46 -2.56 5.02
N HIS A 115 17.11 -1.31 5.30
CA HIS A 115 17.34 -0.69 6.61
C HIS A 115 16.70 -1.51 7.74
N ASN A 116 15.45 -1.92 7.60
CA ASN A 116 14.75 -2.73 8.58
C ASN A 116 15.34 -4.15 8.72
N ILE A 117 15.80 -4.76 7.61
CA ILE A 117 16.50 -6.05 7.66
C ILE A 117 17.80 -5.95 8.46
N GLN A 118 18.56 -4.87 8.30
CA GLN A 118 19.81 -4.64 9.03
C GLN A 118 19.59 -4.24 10.50
N ASN A 119 18.43 -3.69 10.83
CA ASN A 119 18.09 -3.19 12.15
C ASN A 119 16.76 -3.78 12.65
N PRO A 120 16.71 -5.10 12.94
CA PRO A 120 15.45 -5.77 13.26
C PRO A 120 14.88 -5.39 14.64
N ASN A 121 15.68 -4.85 15.56
CA ASN A 121 15.30 -4.34 16.88
C ASN A 121 14.20 -5.17 17.57
N ASN A 122 14.39 -6.49 17.72
CA ASN A 122 13.42 -7.43 18.26
C ASN A 122 12.04 -7.35 17.58
N PHE A 123 12.00 -7.20 16.25
CA PHE A 123 10.80 -7.04 15.41
C PHE A 123 10.01 -5.75 15.58
N LEU A 124 10.53 -4.76 16.32
CA LEU A 124 9.93 -3.43 16.40
C LEU A 124 10.28 -2.55 15.18
N PHE A 125 11.35 -2.90 14.46
CA PHE A 125 11.84 -2.21 13.26
C PHE A 125 12.00 -0.68 13.43
N SER A 126 12.02 0.05 12.32
CA SER A 126 12.05 1.52 12.34
C SER A 126 10.63 2.12 12.45
N PRO A 127 10.49 3.35 12.97
CA PRO A 127 9.22 4.08 12.95
C PRO A 127 8.90 4.69 11.58
N TYR A 128 9.61 4.28 10.54
CA TYR A 128 9.48 4.84 9.20
C TYR A 128 8.16 4.45 8.55
N LEU A 129 7.60 5.37 7.79
CA LEU A 129 6.36 5.20 7.05
C LEU A 129 6.60 5.54 5.57
N ILE A 130 6.12 4.70 4.67
CA ILE A 130 6.01 5.02 3.24
C ILE A 130 4.62 5.58 2.99
N TYR A 131 4.53 6.85 2.63
CA TYR A 131 3.29 7.48 2.18
C TYR A 131 3.27 7.46 0.65
N ALA A 132 2.21 6.88 0.07
CA ALA A 132 2.04 6.79 -1.37
C ALA A 132 0.71 7.45 -1.76
N SER A 133 0.77 8.43 -2.67
CA SER A 133 -0.37 9.22 -3.12
C SER A 133 -0.75 8.92 -4.57
N ASP A 134 -2.01 9.16 -4.89
CA ASP A 134 -2.60 9.02 -6.22
C ASP A 134 -2.42 7.63 -6.84
N ILE A 135 -2.40 6.61 -5.98
CA ILE A 135 -2.23 5.22 -6.39
C ILE A 135 -3.45 4.75 -7.17
N LYS A 136 -3.23 4.39 -8.44
CA LYS A 136 -4.29 3.84 -9.29
C LYS A 136 -4.63 2.42 -8.87
N PHE A 137 -5.90 2.19 -8.57
CA PHE A 137 -6.49 0.85 -8.42
C PHE A 137 -7.04 0.39 -9.76
N ILE A 138 -6.90 -0.91 -10.06
CA ILE A 138 -7.40 -1.55 -11.28
C ILE A 138 -8.53 -2.53 -10.93
N ARG A 139 -9.54 -2.58 -11.79
CA ARG A 139 -10.67 -3.52 -11.70
C ARG A 139 -10.47 -4.74 -12.57
#